data_b8a414a509cb30ed0b8487873144dc51
#
_entry.id   b8a414a509cb30ed0b8487873144dc51
#
_cell.length_a   1.000
_cell.length_b   1.000
_cell.length_c   1.000
_cell.angle_alpha   90.00
_cell.angle_beta   90.00
_cell.angle_gamma   90.00
#
_symmetry.space_group_name_H-M   'P 1'
#
loop_
_entity.id
_entity.type
_entity.pdbx_description
1 polymer ?
#
loop_
_entity_poly.entity_id
_entity_poly.type
_entity_poly.pdbx_seq_one_letter_code
_entity_poly.pdbx_strand_id
1 'polypeptide(L)'
;MEKKNIDWGNLGFGYVKTDYRYVSNYKDGKWDEGGLTTDDMVTISECAGVLQYAQTVFEGMKAYTTEDGHIVTFRPDLNGERMEHSAARLEMPVFPKDRFVDAVVQTIKANAAYVPPYGSGATLYVRPYMFGSDAVIGVKPASEYQFRVFTTPVGPYFKGGAKPITIRVSDFDRAAPNGTGHIKAGLNYAMSLHAIVDAHKNGFDENMYLDSKTRTKVEETGGANFLFVTKDGKGVTPKSDSILPSITRRSLIYVAKEYLGLEAEEREVYFDEVKDFAECGLCGTAAVISPVGKIVDHGKEICFPSGMNEMGPITKKLYETLTGIQMGRIQAPEGWLKVIE
;
A
#
# COMPACT_ATOMS: atom_id res chain seq x y z
N MET A 1 -15.51 -22.58 7.64
CA MET A 1 -14.33 -22.87 8.54
C MET A 1 -14.51 -22.11 9.85
N GLU A 2 -14.19 -22.74 11.00
CA GLU A 2 -14.24 -22.05 12.29
C GLU A 2 -13.14 -20.97 12.38
N LYS A 3 -13.50 -19.76 12.80
CA LYS A 3 -12.55 -18.65 12.93
C LYS A 3 -11.73 -18.79 14.21
N LYS A 4 -10.49 -18.31 14.19
CA LYS A 4 -9.65 -18.25 15.39
C LYS A 4 -10.29 -17.35 16.45
N ASN A 5 -10.10 -17.70 17.72
CA ASN A 5 -10.56 -16.89 18.84
C ASN A 5 -9.65 -15.67 19.02
N ILE A 6 -9.92 -14.60 18.29
CA ILE A 6 -9.18 -13.33 18.29
C ILE A 6 -10.16 -12.21 18.61
N ASP A 7 -9.75 -11.27 19.44
CA ASP A 7 -10.52 -10.04 19.68
C ASP A 7 -10.37 -9.09 18.47
N TRP A 8 -11.19 -9.33 17.44
CA TRP A 8 -11.16 -8.61 16.17
C TRP A 8 -11.36 -7.10 16.34
N GLY A 9 -12.12 -6.67 17.32
CA GLY A 9 -12.43 -5.26 17.59
C GLY A 9 -11.24 -4.48 18.18
N ASN A 10 -10.32 -5.17 18.86
CA ASN A 10 -9.16 -4.55 19.50
C ASN A 10 -7.84 -4.73 18.75
N LEU A 11 -7.87 -5.36 17.58
CA LEU A 11 -6.68 -5.46 16.75
C LEU A 11 -6.14 -4.05 16.40
N GLY A 12 -4.81 -3.91 16.48
CA GLY A 12 -4.06 -2.81 15.90
C GLY A 12 -3.43 -3.20 14.56
N PHE A 13 -2.36 -2.52 14.20
CA PHE A 13 -1.52 -2.85 13.03
C PHE A 13 -0.24 -3.61 13.44
N GLY A 14 -0.23 -4.23 14.63
CA GLY A 14 0.85 -5.08 15.11
C GLY A 14 0.83 -6.47 14.48
N TYR A 15 1.99 -7.11 14.43
CA TYR A 15 2.12 -8.46 13.90
C TYR A 15 1.45 -9.49 14.83
N VAL A 16 0.52 -10.24 14.28
CA VAL A 16 -0.08 -11.45 14.89
C VAL A 16 0.29 -12.64 14.02
N LYS A 17 1.01 -13.61 14.59
CA LYS A 17 1.47 -14.79 13.85
C LYS A 17 0.28 -15.63 13.38
N THR A 18 0.31 -16.00 12.10
CA THR A 18 -0.61 -16.97 11.50
C THR A 18 0.10 -18.34 11.31
N ASP A 19 -0.65 -19.38 10.98
CA ASP A 19 -0.12 -20.76 10.98
C ASP A 19 0.79 -21.03 9.78
N TYR A 20 0.48 -20.47 8.59
CA TYR A 20 1.18 -20.79 7.35
C TYR A 20 1.75 -19.58 6.65
N ARG A 21 2.83 -19.79 5.91
CA ARG A 21 3.44 -18.87 4.94
C ARG A 21 3.84 -19.65 3.69
N TYR A 22 4.02 -18.95 2.58
CA TYR A 22 4.55 -19.51 1.35
C TYR A 22 6.02 -19.14 1.19
N VAL A 23 6.83 -20.05 0.67
CA VAL A 23 8.26 -19.84 0.38
C VAL A 23 8.59 -20.45 -0.97
N SER A 24 9.32 -19.71 -1.81
CA SER A 24 9.97 -20.21 -3.02
C SER A 24 11.40 -19.66 -3.07
N ASN A 25 12.35 -20.48 -3.51
CA ASN A 25 13.76 -20.11 -3.59
C ASN A 25 14.19 -20.02 -5.05
N TYR A 26 15.02 -19.02 -5.34
CA TYR A 26 15.71 -18.87 -6.62
C TYR A 26 17.16 -19.27 -6.46
N LYS A 27 17.57 -20.25 -7.25
CA LYS A 27 18.93 -20.76 -7.28
C LYS A 27 19.25 -21.34 -8.66
N ASP A 28 20.51 -21.27 -9.07
CA ASP A 28 20.98 -21.78 -10.36
C ASP A 28 20.12 -21.31 -11.56
N GLY A 29 19.71 -20.03 -11.52
CA GLY A 29 18.97 -19.38 -12.61
C GLY A 29 17.47 -19.68 -12.66
N LYS A 30 16.89 -20.34 -11.66
CA LYS A 30 15.47 -20.71 -11.67
C LYS A 30 14.83 -20.67 -10.28
N TRP A 31 13.54 -20.40 -10.26
CA TRP A 31 12.68 -20.60 -9.09
C TRP A 31 12.34 -22.06 -8.91
N ASP A 32 12.38 -22.56 -7.67
CA ASP A 32 11.79 -23.86 -7.32
C ASP A 32 10.25 -23.81 -7.40
N GLU A 33 9.58 -24.92 -7.15
CA GLU A 33 8.11 -24.97 -7.19
C GLU A 33 7.49 -24.12 -6.07
N GLY A 34 8.17 -23.96 -4.95
CA GLY A 34 7.69 -23.30 -3.76
C GLY A 34 6.60 -24.10 -3.03
N GLY A 35 6.15 -23.58 -1.89
CA GLY A 35 5.09 -24.22 -1.13
C GLY A 35 4.84 -23.60 0.23
N LEU A 36 3.80 -24.10 0.90
CA LEU A 36 3.43 -23.69 2.25
C LEU A 36 4.36 -24.28 3.30
N THR A 37 4.67 -23.50 4.32
CA THR A 37 5.42 -23.94 5.51
C THR A 37 4.86 -23.27 6.76
N THR A 38 5.12 -23.85 7.93
CA THR A 38 4.81 -23.25 9.25
C THR A 38 6.01 -22.50 9.83
N ASP A 39 7.20 -22.65 9.22
CA ASP A 39 8.42 -21.98 9.67
C ASP A 39 8.40 -20.49 9.31
N ASP A 40 8.34 -19.62 10.31
CA ASP A 40 8.31 -18.16 10.19
C ASP A 40 9.69 -17.51 10.30
N MET A 41 10.73 -18.32 10.48
CA MET A 41 12.10 -17.82 10.57
C MET A 41 12.74 -17.71 9.19
N VAL A 42 13.68 -16.81 9.06
CA VAL A 42 14.54 -16.65 7.89
C VAL A 42 15.98 -16.79 8.36
N THR A 43 16.66 -17.84 7.88
CA THR A 43 18.09 -18.04 8.16
C THR A 43 18.88 -17.69 6.90
N ILE A 44 19.73 -16.68 6.99
CA ILE A 44 20.57 -16.18 5.89
C ILE A 44 21.98 -15.85 6.40
N SER A 45 22.94 -15.70 5.51
CA SER A 45 24.28 -15.21 5.84
C SER A 45 24.23 -13.77 6.35
N GLU A 46 25.11 -13.41 7.30
CA GLU A 46 25.32 -12.02 7.70
C GLU A 46 25.72 -11.11 6.52
N CYS A 47 26.33 -11.70 5.48
CA CYS A 47 26.68 -11.00 4.24
C CYS A 47 25.56 -11.01 3.19
N ALA A 48 24.34 -11.44 3.52
CA ALA A 48 23.26 -11.46 2.54
C ALA A 48 22.98 -10.09 1.91
N GLY A 49 22.73 -10.06 0.61
CA GLY A 49 22.51 -8.82 -0.14
C GLY A 49 21.41 -7.93 0.42
N VAL A 50 20.36 -8.53 1.02
CA VAL A 50 19.30 -7.79 1.70
C VAL A 50 19.82 -7.03 2.93
N LEU A 51 20.74 -7.61 3.71
CA LEU A 51 21.28 -6.99 4.92
C LEU A 51 22.33 -5.91 4.59
N GLN A 52 23.11 -6.11 3.54
CA GLN A 52 24.21 -5.19 3.19
C GLN A 52 23.74 -4.05 2.29
N TYR A 53 22.85 -4.31 1.32
CA TYR A 53 22.51 -3.37 0.25
C TYR A 53 21.00 -3.17 0.08
N ALA A 54 20.18 -3.61 1.05
CA ALA A 54 18.73 -3.47 1.02
C ALA A 54 18.08 -3.99 -0.28
N GLN A 55 18.66 -5.04 -0.90
CA GLN A 55 18.14 -5.64 -2.12
C GLN A 55 16.88 -6.46 -1.79
N THR A 56 15.75 -5.75 -1.67
CA THR A 56 14.45 -6.32 -1.33
C THR A 56 13.32 -5.49 -1.90
N VAL A 57 12.25 -6.18 -2.32
CA VAL A 57 10.99 -5.61 -2.75
C VAL A 57 9.83 -6.29 -2.01
N PHE A 58 8.72 -5.58 -1.85
CA PHE A 58 7.57 -6.12 -1.13
C PHE A 58 6.26 -5.61 -1.69
N GLU A 59 5.18 -6.31 -1.34
CA GLU A 59 3.82 -5.91 -1.65
C GLU A 59 2.95 -5.88 -0.39
N GLY A 60 1.81 -5.26 -0.50
CA GLY A 60 0.81 -5.21 0.56
C GLY A 60 -0.57 -5.25 -0.04
N MET A 61 -1.36 -6.21 0.41
CA MET A 61 -2.75 -6.37 0.03
C MET A 61 -3.57 -6.90 1.21
N LYS A 62 -4.86 -7.06 1.02
CA LYS A 62 -5.76 -7.53 2.07
C LYS A 62 -6.65 -8.65 1.55
N ALA A 63 -7.03 -9.56 2.45
CA ALA A 63 -8.16 -10.45 2.24
C ALA A 63 -9.32 -10.03 3.15
N TYR A 64 -10.52 -10.19 2.63
CA TYR A 64 -11.76 -9.74 3.25
C TYR A 64 -12.75 -10.90 3.32
N THR A 65 -13.60 -10.90 4.35
CA THR A 65 -14.85 -11.66 4.30
C THR A 65 -15.92 -10.74 3.74
N THR A 66 -16.57 -11.14 2.67
CA THR A 66 -17.67 -10.41 2.03
C THR A 66 -18.98 -10.57 2.82
N GLU A 67 -20.00 -9.77 2.46
CA GLU A 67 -21.32 -9.80 3.12
C GLU A 67 -21.99 -11.18 3.03
N ASP A 68 -21.80 -11.88 1.91
CA ASP A 68 -22.29 -13.24 1.66
C ASP A 68 -21.38 -14.36 2.20
N GLY A 69 -20.31 -13.98 2.91
CA GLY A 69 -19.42 -14.90 3.65
C GLY A 69 -18.25 -15.48 2.86
N HIS A 70 -18.06 -15.10 1.59
CA HIS A 70 -16.91 -15.51 0.83
C HIS A 70 -15.62 -14.81 1.29
N ILE A 71 -14.48 -15.48 1.15
CA ILE A 71 -13.17 -14.87 1.33
C ILE A 71 -12.65 -14.44 -0.04
N VAL A 72 -12.30 -13.16 -0.14
CA VAL A 72 -11.80 -12.55 -1.38
C VAL A 72 -10.53 -11.76 -1.13
N THR A 73 -9.73 -11.55 -2.19
CA THR A 73 -8.66 -10.55 -2.22
C THR A 73 -8.83 -9.63 -3.42
N PHE A 74 -8.36 -8.38 -3.30
CA PHE A 74 -8.62 -7.32 -4.25
C PHE A 74 -7.44 -7.11 -5.18
N ARG A 75 -7.64 -7.31 -6.50
CA ARG A 75 -6.70 -7.06 -7.61
C ARG A 75 -5.28 -7.58 -7.38
N PRO A 76 -5.10 -8.84 -6.96
CA PRO A 76 -3.76 -9.40 -6.66
C PRO A 76 -2.86 -9.48 -7.90
N ASP A 77 -3.43 -9.54 -9.11
CA ASP A 77 -2.74 -9.48 -10.39
C ASP A 77 -1.91 -8.21 -10.55
N LEU A 78 -2.46 -7.05 -10.15
CA LEU A 78 -1.74 -5.78 -10.22
C LEU A 78 -0.60 -5.69 -9.18
N ASN A 79 -0.75 -6.35 -8.04
CA ASN A 79 0.35 -6.45 -7.08
C ASN A 79 1.48 -7.32 -7.64
N GLY A 80 1.14 -8.45 -8.31
CA GLY A 80 2.11 -9.30 -8.98
C GLY A 80 2.87 -8.53 -10.07
N GLU A 81 2.15 -7.84 -10.95
CA GLU A 81 2.72 -7.00 -12.00
C GLU A 81 3.67 -5.91 -11.44
N ARG A 82 3.26 -5.24 -10.37
CA ARG A 82 4.09 -4.22 -9.74
C ARG A 82 5.33 -4.81 -9.06
N MET A 83 5.23 -6.01 -8.47
CA MET A 83 6.40 -6.70 -7.93
C MET A 83 7.38 -7.09 -9.03
N GLU A 84 6.93 -7.55 -10.20
CA GLU A 84 7.78 -7.81 -11.35
C GLU A 84 8.59 -6.56 -11.75
N HIS A 85 7.93 -5.40 -11.89
CA HIS A 85 8.59 -4.13 -12.19
C HIS A 85 9.58 -3.70 -11.10
N SER A 86 9.20 -3.86 -9.83
CA SER A 86 10.07 -3.50 -8.70
C SER A 86 11.32 -4.38 -8.64
N ALA A 87 11.16 -5.69 -8.87
CA ALA A 87 12.25 -6.64 -8.91
C ALA A 87 13.22 -6.33 -10.06
N ALA A 88 12.69 -6.15 -11.27
CA ALA A 88 13.51 -5.84 -12.44
C ALA A 88 14.34 -4.56 -12.25
N ARG A 89 13.79 -3.51 -11.60
CA ARG A 89 14.51 -2.26 -11.35
C ARG A 89 15.69 -2.44 -10.38
N LEU A 90 15.64 -3.44 -9.49
CA LEU A 90 16.73 -3.76 -8.55
C LEU A 90 17.59 -4.94 -9.00
N GLU A 91 17.56 -5.30 -10.31
CA GLU A 91 18.32 -6.41 -10.88
C GLU A 91 18.05 -7.75 -10.14
N MET A 92 16.80 -7.95 -9.68
CA MET A 92 16.35 -9.18 -9.04
C MET A 92 15.62 -10.04 -10.07
N PRO A 93 15.66 -11.39 -9.95
CA PRO A 93 14.90 -12.26 -10.85
C PRO A 93 13.40 -12.01 -10.69
N VAL A 94 12.69 -11.94 -11.80
CA VAL A 94 11.23 -11.79 -11.78
C VAL A 94 10.59 -13.05 -11.19
N PHE A 95 9.72 -12.87 -10.20
CA PHE A 95 8.81 -13.92 -9.76
C PHE A 95 7.52 -13.77 -10.57
N PRO A 96 7.13 -14.78 -11.40
CA PRO A 96 6.05 -14.62 -12.37
C PRO A 96 4.71 -14.24 -11.71
N LYS A 97 4.01 -13.28 -12.28
CA LYS A 97 2.72 -12.75 -11.78
C LYS A 97 1.71 -13.85 -11.44
N ASP A 98 1.55 -14.85 -12.32
CA ASP A 98 0.57 -15.91 -12.08
C ASP A 98 0.96 -16.78 -10.89
N ARG A 99 2.25 -17.05 -10.70
CA ARG A 99 2.77 -17.75 -9.52
C ARG A 99 2.65 -16.88 -8.25
N PHE A 100 2.81 -15.57 -8.37
CA PHE A 100 2.57 -14.64 -7.27
C PHE A 100 1.12 -14.71 -6.80
N VAL A 101 0.16 -14.64 -7.73
CA VAL A 101 -1.28 -14.73 -7.41
C VAL A 101 -1.59 -16.07 -6.76
N ASP A 102 -1.06 -17.17 -7.30
CA ASP A 102 -1.26 -18.51 -6.75
C ASP A 102 -0.69 -18.64 -5.33
N ALA A 103 0.52 -18.16 -5.07
CA ALA A 103 1.13 -18.14 -3.74
C ALA A 103 0.31 -17.35 -2.72
N VAL A 104 -0.23 -16.19 -3.13
CA VAL A 104 -1.13 -15.38 -2.30
C VAL A 104 -2.43 -16.14 -1.99
N VAL A 105 -3.05 -16.76 -2.99
CA VAL A 105 -4.28 -17.55 -2.82
C VAL A 105 -4.04 -18.73 -1.88
N GLN A 106 -2.97 -19.50 -2.08
CA GLN A 106 -2.61 -20.62 -1.21
C GLN A 106 -2.41 -20.15 0.25
N THR A 107 -1.69 -19.05 0.45
CA THR A 107 -1.41 -18.53 1.79
C THR A 107 -2.67 -18.05 2.50
N ILE A 108 -3.56 -17.33 1.80
CA ILE A 108 -4.84 -16.87 2.37
C ILE A 108 -5.71 -18.09 2.71
N LYS A 109 -5.83 -19.06 1.80
CA LYS A 109 -6.64 -20.26 2.00
C LYS A 109 -6.16 -21.08 3.19
N ALA A 110 -4.85 -21.29 3.33
CA ALA A 110 -4.26 -21.99 4.46
C ALA A 110 -4.48 -21.28 5.81
N ASN A 111 -4.64 -19.95 5.77
CA ASN A 111 -4.89 -19.11 6.94
C ASN A 111 -6.34 -18.56 6.99
N ALA A 112 -7.32 -19.20 6.34
CA ALA A 112 -8.69 -18.72 6.24
C ALA A 112 -9.36 -18.51 7.61
N ALA A 113 -8.95 -19.28 8.63
CA ALA A 113 -9.40 -19.11 10.01
C ALA A 113 -9.00 -17.75 10.63
N TYR A 114 -7.96 -17.10 10.09
CA TYR A 114 -7.48 -15.78 10.51
C TYR A 114 -8.07 -14.61 9.71
N VAL A 115 -8.85 -14.88 8.67
CA VAL A 115 -9.58 -13.81 7.96
C VAL A 115 -10.70 -13.33 8.87
N PRO A 116 -10.72 -12.04 9.27
CA PRO A 116 -11.73 -11.52 10.18
C PRO A 116 -13.16 -11.69 9.64
N PRO A 117 -14.15 -11.86 10.52
CA PRO A 117 -15.57 -11.91 10.11
C PRO A 117 -16.02 -10.61 9.45
N TYR A 118 -16.99 -10.72 8.54
CA TYR A 118 -17.67 -9.55 7.98
C TYR A 118 -18.24 -8.66 9.09
N GLY A 119 -18.15 -7.36 8.93
CA GLY A 119 -18.67 -6.39 9.91
C GLY A 119 -17.74 -6.11 11.11
N SER A 120 -16.64 -6.86 11.29
CA SER A 120 -15.67 -6.60 12.36
C SER A 120 -14.83 -5.34 12.14
N GLY A 121 -14.79 -4.81 10.92
CA GLY A 121 -13.89 -3.73 10.51
C GLY A 121 -12.42 -4.15 10.33
N ALA A 122 -12.04 -5.34 10.79
CA ALA A 122 -10.71 -5.91 10.64
C ALA A 122 -10.55 -6.62 9.28
N THR A 123 -9.31 -6.84 8.87
CA THR A 123 -8.97 -7.51 7.61
C THR A 123 -7.74 -8.40 7.79
N LEU A 124 -7.52 -9.37 6.91
CA LEU A 124 -6.25 -10.10 6.88
C LEU A 124 -5.28 -9.37 5.95
N TYR A 125 -4.23 -8.80 6.53
CA TYR A 125 -3.15 -8.19 5.74
C TYR A 125 -2.24 -9.28 5.19
N VAL A 126 -1.89 -9.17 3.91
CA VAL A 126 -1.04 -10.13 3.18
C VAL A 126 0.23 -9.41 2.73
N ARG A 127 1.39 -9.95 3.10
CA ARG A 127 2.71 -9.40 2.81
C ARG A 127 3.53 -10.34 1.93
N PRO A 128 3.45 -10.24 0.60
CA PRO A 128 4.45 -10.81 -0.29
C PRO A 128 5.73 -9.98 -0.25
N TYR A 129 6.89 -10.64 -0.27
CA TYR A 129 8.19 -9.95 -0.34
C TYR A 129 9.24 -10.87 -0.93
N MET A 130 10.30 -10.28 -1.47
CA MET A 130 11.42 -10.97 -2.09
C MET A 130 12.72 -10.27 -1.72
N PHE A 131 13.79 -11.03 -1.53
CA PHE A 131 15.09 -10.50 -1.11
C PHE A 131 16.26 -11.36 -1.56
N GLY A 132 17.44 -10.72 -1.74
CA GLY A 132 18.71 -11.40 -2.00
C GLY A 132 19.21 -12.11 -0.75
N SER A 133 19.44 -13.42 -0.83
CA SER A 133 19.69 -14.31 0.32
C SER A 133 21.12 -14.82 0.44
N ASP A 134 21.89 -14.83 -0.65
CA ASP A 134 23.28 -15.31 -0.64
C ASP A 134 24.29 -14.24 -0.15
N ALA A 135 25.49 -14.71 0.18
CA ALA A 135 26.56 -13.86 0.69
C ALA A 135 27.14 -12.98 -0.42
N VAL A 136 27.09 -11.65 -0.24
CA VAL A 136 27.58 -10.65 -1.20
C VAL A 136 28.36 -9.57 -0.47
N ILE A 137 29.65 -9.40 -0.77
CA ILE A 137 30.49 -8.30 -0.23
C ILE A 137 30.62 -7.16 -1.23
N GLY A 138 30.87 -7.45 -2.51
CA GLY A 138 30.90 -6.43 -3.56
C GLY A 138 29.48 -5.94 -3.90
N VAL A 139 29.35 -4.65 -4.29
CA VAL A 139 28.06 -4.10 -4.75
C VAL A 139 27.69 -4.73 -6.08
N LYS A 140 26.89 -5.75 -6.05
CA LYS A 140 26.36 -6.48 -7.20
C LYS A 140 25.04 -7.16 -6.82
N PRO A 141 24.20 -7.55 -7.82
CA PRO A 141 23.03 -8.36 -7.53
C PRO A 141 23.41 -9.67 -6.82
N ALA A 142 22.56 -10.15 -5.94
CA ALA A 142 22.65 -11.48 -5.37
C ALA A 142 22.48 -12.56 -6.47
N SER A 143 22.90 -13.78 -6.21
CA SER A 143 22.70 -14.93 -7.12
C SER A 143 21.60 -15.88 -6.63
N GLU A 144 21.26 -15.81 -5.35
CA GLU A 144 20.15 -16.57 -4.76
C GLU A 144 19.15 -15.60 -4.11
N TYR A 145 17.87 -15.93 -4.19
CA TYR A 145 16.78 -15.10 -3.66
C TYR A 145 15.72 -15.97 -3.00
N GLN A 146 14.95 -15.38 -2.09
CA GLN A 146 13.73 -15.98 -1.59
C GLN A 146 12.55 -15.07 -1.90
N PHE A 147 11.44 -15.67 -2.35
CA PHE A 147 10.12 -15.09 -2.38
C PHE A 147 9.29 -15.69 -1.26
N ARG A 148 8.63 -14.85 -0.46
CA ARG A 148 7.83 -15.28 0.68
C ARG A 148 6.51 -14.54 0.74
N VAL A 149 5.48 -15.19 1.28
CA VAL A 149 4.20 -14.55 1.60
C VAL A 149 3.82 -14.92 3.02
N PHE A 150 3.57 -13.93 3.87
CA PHE A 150 2.95 -14.15 5.17
C PHE A 150 1.70 -13.30 5.34
N THR A 151 0.89 -13.62 6.34
CA THR A 151 -0.34 -12.90 6.66
C THR A 151 -0.36 -12.52 8.13
N THR A 152 -1.14 -11.46 8.44
CA THR A 152 -1.43 -11.05 9.82
C THR A 152 -2.81 -10.38 9.87
N PRO A 153 -3.71 -10.77 10.77
CA PRO A 153 -4.95 -10.04 10.96
C PRO A 153 -4.65 -8.65 11.53
N VAL A 154 -5.29 -7.63 10.96
CA VAL A 154 -5.13 -6.24 11.38
C VAL A 154 -6.49 -5.61 11.62
N GLY A 155 -6.56 -4.72 12.59
CA GLY A 155 -7.76 -3.97 12.91
C GLY A 155 -8.09 -2.90 11.87
N PRO A 156 -9.22 -2.22 12.05
CA PRO A 156 -9.56 -1.07 11.23
C PRO A 156 -8.45 -0.01 11.35
N TYR A 157 -8.04 0.53 10.20
CA TYR A 157 -7.01 1.56 10.18
C TYR A 157 -7.40 2.78 11.04
N PHE A 158 -8.67 3.13 10.99
CA PHE A 158 -9.23 4.20 11.83
C PHE A 158 -10.09 3.60 12.94
N LYS A 159 -9.57 3.56 14.17
CA LYS A 159 -10.38 3.26 15.34
C LYS A 159 -11.32 4.44 15.62
N GLY A 160 -12.63 4.23 15.46
CA GLY A 160 -13.64 5.27 15.69
C GLY A 160 -14.00 6.13 14.46
N GLY A 161 -13.69 5.68 13.26
CA GLY A 161 -13.98 6.37 11.99
C GLY A 161 -12.79 7.13 11.42
N ALA A 162 -12.86 7.43 10.12
CA ALA A 162 -11.82 8.16 9.40
C ALA A 162 -11.84 9.64 9.80
N LYS A 163 -10.99 10.03 10.75
CA LYS A 163 -10.80 11.43 11.14
C LYS A 163 -9.76 12.09 10.23
N PRO A 164 -9.99 13.34 9.80
CA PRO A 164 -9.01 14.08 9.04
C PRO A 164 -7.69 14.27 9.82
N ILE A 165 -6.60 14.14 9.09
CA ILE A 165 -5.25 14.29 9.63
C ILE A 165 -4.64 15.64 9.25
N THR A 166 -3.60 16.04 10.00
CA THR A 166 -2.77 17.21 9.71
C THR A 166 -1.42 16.74 9.21
N ILE A 167 -1.04 17.18 8.02
CA ILE A 167 0.26 16.86 7.43
C ILE A 167 1.10 18.13 7.24
N ARG A 168 2.41 17.95 7.12
CA ARG A 168 3.31 19.05 6.80
C ARG A 168 4.02 18.85 5.47
N VAL A 169 4.48 19.93 4.86
CA VAL A 169 5.42 19.87 3.74
C VAL A 169 6.80 19.51 4.30
N SER A 170 7.42 18.45 3.77
CA SER A 170 8.74 17.98 4.20
C SER A 170 9.87 18.78 3.56
N ASP A 171 10.91 19.07 4.34
CA ASP A 171 12.18 19.59 3.81
C ASP A 171 13.07 18.48 3.23
N PHE A 172 12.74 17.23 3.51
CA PHE A 172 13.46 16.06 2.99
C PHE A 172 12.85 15.60 1.67
N ASP A 173 13.67 14.96 0.85
CA ASP A 173 13.23 14.28 -0.36
C ASP A 173 12.78 12.85 -0.06
N ARG A 174 11.74 12.38 -0.76
CA ARG A 174 11.32 10.98 -0.71
C ARG A 174 12.11 10.11 -1.69
N ALA A 175 12.41 10.64 -2.86
CA ALA A 175 13.09 9.93 -3.93
C ALA A 175 13.83 10.91 -4.86
N ALA A 176 14.90 10.43 -5.48
CA ALA A 176 15.56 11.17 -6.56
C ALA A 176 14.70 11.14 -7.85
N PRO A 177 14.80 12.13 -8.75
CA PRO A 177 13.97 12.23 -9.95
C PRO A 177 14.07 11.02 -10.88
N ASN A 178 15.24 10.40 -11.00
CA ASN A 178 15.46 9.17 -11.78
C ASN A 178 15.87 7.99 -10.87
N GLY A 179 15.40 8.01 -9.62
CA GLY A 179 15.74 7.02 -8.61
C GLY A 179 14.79 5.83 -8.59
N THR A 180 14.37 5.46 -7.39
CA THR A 180 13.59 4.27 -7.10
C THR A 180 12.19 4.56 -6.56
N GLY A 181 11.74 5.82 -6.59
CA GLY A 181 10.45 6.23 -6.02
C GLY A 181 9.24 5.48 -6.58
N HIS A 182 9.31 5.08 -7.85
CA HIS A 182 8.24 4.36 -8.57
C HIS A 182 8.16 2.86 -8.26
N ILE A 183 9.09 2.30 -7.49
CA ILE A 183 9.08 0.87 -7.12
C ILE A 183 8.78 0.67 -5.63
N LYS A 184 8.26 -0.51 -5.30
CA LYS A 184 7.93 -0.84 -3.91
C LYS A 184 9.10 -1.59 -3.24
N ALA A 185 10.14 -0.83 -2.91
CA ALA A 185 11.39 -1.33 -2.32
C ALA A 185 11.60 -0.79 -0.90
N GLY A 186 12.11 -1.62 -0.01
CA GLY A 186 12.33 -1.28 1.40
C GLY A 186 13.19 -0.02 1.60
N LEU A 187 14.16 0.20 0.72
CA LEU A 187 15.04 1.38 0.77
C LEU A 187 14.29 2.72 0.73
N ASN A 188 13.19 2.83 -0.03
CA ASN A 188 12.37 4.05 -0.09
C ASN A 188 11.68 4.34 1.24
N TYR A 189 11.30 3.30 1.97
CA TYR A 189 10.64 3.43 3.28
C TYR A 189 11.65 3.73 4.38
N ALA A 190 12.81 3.09 4.36
CA ALA A 190 13.90 3.40 5.28
C ALA A 190 14.35 4.86 5.16
N MET A 191 14.44 5.40 3.94
CA MET A 191 14.77 6.80 3.68
C MET A 191 13.75 7.76 4.31
N SER A 192 12.48 7.38 4.37
CA SER A 192 11.41 8.22 4.93
C SER A 192 11.30 8.19 6.46
N LEU A 193 12.01 7.29 7.15
CA LEU A 193 11.85 7.10 8.62
C LEU A 193 12.23 8.35 9.40
N HIS A 194 13.29 9.05 9.05
CA HIS A 194 13.67 10.28 9.74
C HIS A 194 12.58 11.34 9.64
N ALA A 195 12.09 11.58 8.43
CA ALA A 195 11.08 12.60 8.17
C ALA A 195 9.76 12.32 8.90
N ILE A 196 9.28 11.07 8.94
CA ILE A 196 8.03 10.73 9.63
C ILE A 196 8.17 10.80 11.15
N VAL A 197 9.30 10.35 11.71
CA VAL A 197 9.56 10.45 13.15
C VAL A 197 9.62 11.91 13.59
N ASP A 198 10.26 12.76 12.77
CA ASP A 198 10.34 14.19 13.04
C ASP A 198 8.97 14.87 12.89
N ALA A 199 8.15 14.48 11.90
CA ALA A 199 6.78 14.97 11.77
C ALA A 199 5.96 14.65 13.02
N HIS A 200 5.97 13.41 13.49
CA HIS A 200 5.23 12.99 14.69
C HIS A 200 5.68 13.73 15.93
N LYS A 201 6.99 13.97 16.13
CA LYS A 201 7.51 14.77 17.25
C LYS A 201 7.01 16.21 17.26
N ASN A 202 6.70 16.74 16.07
CA ASN A 202 6.17 18.09 15.89
C ASN A 202 4.64 18.13 15.76
N GLY A 203 3.93 17.04 16.05
CA GLY A 203 2.47 16.97 16.12
C GLY A 203 1.78 16.84 14.76
N PHE A 204 2.50 16.39 13.72
CA PHE A 204 1.95 16.09 12.40
C PHE A 204 1.80 14.58 12.21
N ASP A 205 0.77 14.18 11.49
CA ASP A 205 0.46 12.77 11.25
C ASP A 205 1.29 12.17 10.09
N GLU A 206 1.67 13.01 9.10
CA GLU A 206 2.38 12.57 7.89
C GLU A 206 3.12 13.75 7.22
N ASN A 207 3.91 13.45 6.20
CA ASN A 207 4.61 14.43 5.36
C ASN A 207 4.07 14.43 3.92
N MET A 208 3.91 15.63 3.35
CA MET A 208 3.82 15.84 1.91
C MET A 208 5.23 16.00 1.36
N TYR A 209 5.62 15.17 0.40
CA TYR A 209 6.86 15.37 -0.32
C TYR A 209 6.64 16.10 -1.62
N LEU A 210 7.53 17.03 -1.94
CA LEU A 210 7.59 17.72 -3.21
C LEU A 210 8.67 17.10 -4.09
N ASP A 211 8.58 17.34 -5.39
CA ASP A 211 9.59 16.86 -6.34
C ASP A 211 10.99 17.35 -5.95
N SER A 212 11.95 16.45 -5.90
CA SER A 212 13.31 16.72 -5.42
C SER A 212 14.13 17.63 -6.35
N LYS A 213 13.67 17.86 -7.59
CA LYS A 213 14.36 18.70 -8.57
C LYS A 213 14.03 20.19 -8.43
N THR A 214 12.74 20.51 -8.27
CA THR A 214 12.28 21.91 -8.29
C THR A 214 11.58 22.34 -7.01
N ARG A 215 11.09 21.37 -6.20
CA ARG A 215 10.33 21.59 -4.98
C ARG A 215 9.02 22.39 -5.22
N THR A 216 8.48 22.28 -6.43
CA THR A 216 7.27 22.99 -6.84
C THR A 216 6.08 22.08 -7.10
N LYS A 217 6.31 20.76 -7.29
CA LYS A 217 5.26 19.82 -7.61
C LYS A 217 5.03 18.85 -6.46
N VAL A 218 3.76 18.54 -6.20
CA VAL A 218 3.38 17.56 -5.20
C VAL A 218 3.68 16.15 -5.75
N GLU A 219 4.32 15.33 -4.93
CA GLU A 219 4.51 13.91 -5.23
C GLU A 219 3.56 13.06 -4.38
N GLU A 220 4.07 12.41 -3.35
CA GLU A 220 3.28 11.55 -2.46
C GLU A 220 3.72 11.71 -1.00
N THR A 221 3.15 10.93 -0.10
CA THR A 221 3.63 10.80 1.28
C THR A 221 4.64 9.66 1.43
N GLY A 222 5.08 9.37 2.64
CA GLY A 222 5.93 8.20 2.91
C GLY A 222 5.30 6.85 2.53
N GLY A 223 3.98 6.73 2.57
CA GLY A 223 3.28 5.46 2.35
C GLY A 223 1.97 5.51 1.56
N ALA A 224 1.54 6.67 1.06
CA ALA A 224 0.27 6.85 0.36
C ALA A 224 0.34 7.93 -0.72
N ASN A 225 -0.52 7.82 -1.73
CA ASN A 225 -0.63 8.82 -2.79
C ASN A 225 -1.69 9.87 -2.46
N PHE A 226 -1.51 11.09 -2.98
CA PHE A 226 -2.52 12.13 -2.88
C PHE A 226 -3.69 11.92 -3.83
N LEU A 227 -4.87 12.26 -3.35
CA LEU A 227 -6.09 12.44 -4.13
C LEU A 227 -6.70 13.78 -3.72
N PHE A 228 -6.78 14.72 -4.63
CA PHE A 228 -7.44 16.02 -4.45
C PHE A 228 -8.78 16.02 -5.16
N VAL A 229 -9.67 16.89 -4.71
CA VAL A 229 -10.94 17.18 -5.38
C VAL A 229 -11.03 18.69 -5.61
N THR A 230 -11.31 19.09 -6.84
CA THR A 230 -11.50 20.50 -7.22
C THR A 230 -12.83 21.02 -6.71
N LYS A 231 -13.04 22.34 -6.73
CA LYS A 231 -14.30 22.98 -6.30
C LYS A 231 -15.50 22.60 -7.18
N ASP A 232 -15.27 22.24 -8.42
CA ASP A 232 -16.28 21.70 -9.36
C ASP A 232 -16.44 20.19 -9.29
N GLY A 233 -15.75 19.52 -8.34
CA GLY A 233 -15.97 18.10 -8.03
C GLY A 233 -15.13 17.11 -8.83
N LYS A 234 -14.13 17.56 -9.58
CA LYS A 234 -13.22 16.72 -10.34
C LYS A 234 -12.13 16.14 -9.44
N GLY A 235 -11.88 14.82 -9.57
CA GLY A 235 -10.75 14.16 -8.91
C GLY A 235 -9.42 14.49 -9.61
N VAL A 236 -8.39 14.81 -8.83
CA VAL A 236 -7.03 15.08 -9.34
C VAL A 236 -6.02 14.32 -8.51
N THR A 237 -5.09 13.63 -9.15
CA THR A 237 -4.00 12.94 -8.45
C THR A 237 -2.66 13.26 -9.12
N PRO A 238 -1.60 13.49 -8.33
CA PRO A 238 -0.28 13.78 -8.87
C PRO A 238 0.24 12.64 -9.76
N LYS A 239 0.87 13.02 -10.88
CA LYS A 239 1.58 12.13 -11.80
C LYS A 239 3.05 12.51 -11.82
N SER A 240 3.94 11.57 -11.53
CA SER A 240 5.39 11.73 -11.59
C SER A 240 6.04 10.36 -11.74
N ASP A 241 7.23 10.31 -12.34
CA ASP A 241 8.03 9.09 -12.47
C ASP A 241 8.67 8.65 -11.15
N SER A 242 8.57 9.47 -10.10
CA SER A 242 9.05 9.15 -8.74
C SER A 242 7.93 8.72 -7.77
N ILE A 243 6.69 8.69 -8.20
CA ILE A 243 5.54 8.26 -7.38
C ILE A 243 5.28 6.77 -7.57
N LEU A 244 5.00 6.06 -6.46
CA LEU A 244 4.59 4.67 -6.53
C LEU A 244 3.24 4.54 -7.29
N PRO A 245 3.14 3.68 -8.33
CA PRO A 245 1.89 3.43 -9.03
C PRO A 245 0.90 2.66 -8.15
N SER A 246 0.10 3.39 -7.38
CA SER A 246 -0.84 2.84 -6.41
C SER A 246 -2.02 2.14 -7.09
N ILE A 247 -2.29 0.90 -6.66
CA ILE A 247 -3.45 0.12 -7.09
C ILE A 247 -4.74 0.76 -6.58
N THR A 248 -4.73 1.24 -5.34
CA THR A 248 -5.88 1.97 -4.76
C THR A 248 -6.19 3.23 -5.53
N ARG A 249 -5.18 4.07 -5.84
CA ARG A 249 -5.35 5.29 -6.64
C ARG A 249 -5.96 4.97 -8.02
N ARG A 250 -5.38 4.01 -8.73
CA ARG A 250 -5.88 3.54 -10.04
C ARG A 250 -7.33 3.06 -9.95
N SER A 251 -7.68 2.36 -8.87
CA SER A 251 -9.04 1.89 -8.64
C SER A 251 -10.00 3.03 -8.32
N LEU A 252 -9.58 4.04 -7.55
CA LEU A 252 -10.38 5.21 -7.22
C LEU A 252 -10.68 6.10 -8.45
N ILE A 253 -9.72 6.25 -9.37
CA ILE A 253 -9.95 6.93 -10.65
C ILE A 253 -11.04 6.22 -11.47
N TYR A 254 -10.99 4.90 -11.52
CA TYR A 254 -12.02 4.09 -12.19
C TYR A 254 -13.38 4.26 -11.50
N VAL A 255 -13.42 4.13 -10.16
CA VAL A 255 -14.64 4.31 -9.37
C VAL A 255 -15.25 5.70 -9.56
N ALA A 256 -14.43 6.75 -9.59
CA ALA A 256 -14.89 8.11 -9.86
C ALA A 256 -15.66 8.17 -11.18
N LYS A 257 -15.11 7.61 -12.24
CA LYS A 257 -15.67 7.67 -13.60
C LYS A 257 -16.87 6.75 -13.76
N GLU A 258 -16.72 5.47 -13.47
CA GLU A 258 -17.68 4.44 -13.85
C GLU A 258 -18.82 4.28 -12.84
N TYR A 259 -18.60 4.59 -11.57
CA TYR A 259 -19.62 4.43 -10.52
C TYR A 259 -20.26 5.75 -10.08
N LEU A 260 -19.49 6.83 -10.11
CA LEU A 260 -19.98 8.12 -9.60
C LEU A 260 -20.21 9.17 -10.71
N GLY A 261 -19.85 8.86 -11.96
CA GLY A 261 -19.97 9.80 -13.08
C GLY A 261 -19.14 11.09 -12.92
N LEU A 262 -18.04 11.01 -12.15
CA LEU A 262 -17.15 12.14 -11.88
C LEU A 262 -15.97 12.12 -12.86
N GLU A 263 -15.51 13.29 -13.24
CA GLU A 263 -14.22 13.40 -13.91
C GLU A 263 -13.08 13.12 -12.94
N ALA A 264 -12.05 12.43 -13.40
CA ALA A 264 -10.83 12.20 -12.64
C ALA A 264 -9.62 12.15 -13.59
N GLU A 265 -8.52 12.78 -13.17
CA GLU A 265 -7.30 12.83 -13.98
C GLU A 265 -6.02 12.65 -13.16
N GLU A 266 -5.00 12.14 -13.83
CA GLU A 266 -3.63 12.13 -13.35
C GLU A 266 -2.84 13.20 -14.12
N ARG A 267 -2.27 14.14 -13.38
CA ARG A 267 -1.44 15.21 -13.95
C ARG A 267 -0.39 15.68 -12.96
N GLU A 268 0.53 16.50 -13.40
CA GLU A 268 1.35 17.28 -12.49
C GLU A 268 0.45 18.19 -11.63
N VAL A 269 0.71 18.22 -10.33
CA VAL A 269 0.02 19.11 -9.37
C VAL A 269 1.06 20.03 -8.78
N TYR A 270 0.91 21.32 -9.02
CA TYR A 270 1.80 22.31 -8.44
C TYR A 270 1.39 22.62 -7.00
N PHE A 271 2.37 22.80 -6.13
CA PHE A 271 2.09 23.07 -4.72
C PHE A 271 1.26 24.33 -4.51
N ASP A 272 1.48 25.36 -5.33
CA ASP A 272 0.75 26.63 -5.24
C ASP A 272 -0.76 26.50 -5.50
N GLU A 273 -1.19 25.47 -6.25
CA GLU A 273 -2.62 25.21 -6.51
C GLU A 273 -3.30 24.40 -5.39
N VAL A 274 -2.55 23.79 -4.46
CA VAL A 274 -3.12 22.93 -3.41
C VAL A 274 -4.18 23.66 -2.56
N LYS A 275 -3.99 24.96 -2.32
CA LYS A 275 -4.95 25.83 -1.60
C LYS A 275 -6.30 26.02 -2.32
N ASP A 276 -6.37 25.70 -3.60
CA ASP A 276 -7.56 25.89 -4.43
C ASP A 276 -8.44 24.65 -4.51
N PHE A 277 -7.96 23.48 -4.02
CA PHE A 277 -8.77 22.27 -3.95
C PHE A 277 -9.81 22.34 -2.83
N ALA A 278 -10.94 21.64 -3.04
CA ALA A 278 -12.02 21.54 -2.08
C ALA A 278 -11.78 20.42 -1.06
N GLU A 279 -11.15 19.31 -1.48
CA GLU A 279 -10.89 18.16 -0.63
C GLU A 279 -9.49 17.58 -0.88
N CYS A 280 -8.95 16.93 0.15
CA CYS A 280 -7.69 16.20 0.06
C CYS A 280 -7.80 14.85 0.81
N GLY A 281 -7.28 13.81 0.21
CA GLY A 281 -7.15 12.49 0.81
C GLY A 281 -5.82 11.83 0.46
N LEU A 282 -5.41 10.88 1.29
CA LEU A 282 -4.27 10.00 1.05
C LEU A 282 -4.80 8.60 0.75
N CYS A 283 -4.49 8.05 -0.42
CA CYS A 283 -5.00 6.76 -0.83
C CYS A 283 -3.92 5.66 -0.81
N GLY A 284 -4.28 4.50 -0.28
CA GLY A 284 -3.41 3.34 -0.16
C GLY A 284 -4.13 2.11 0.39
N THR A 285 -3.47 0.96 0.35
CA THR A 285 -4.06 -0.33 0.77
C THR A 285 -4.48 -0.33 2.25
N ALA A 286 -3.71 0.32 3.12
CA ALA A 286 -3.97 0.26 4.56
C ALA A 286 -5.28 0.95 4.96
N ALA A 287 -5.49 2.19 4.51
CA ALA A 287 -6.60 3.05 4.92
C ALA A 287 -7.70 3.18 3.85
N VAL A 288 -7.46 2.75 2.63
CA VAL A 288 -8.22 3.05 1.41
C VAL A 288 -8.12 4.54 1.09
N ILE A 289 -8.74 5.41 1.89
CA ILE A 289 -8.51 6.87 1.85
C ILE A 289 -8.44 7.39 3.30
N SER A 290 -7.36 8.10 3.63
CA SER A 290 -7.24 8.92 4.84
C SER A 290 -7.56 10.36 4.48
N PRO A 291 -8.59 10.99 5.06
CA PRO A 291 -8.90 12.39 4.78
C PRO A 291 -7.80 13.30 5.37
N VAL A 292 -7.46 14.36 4.63
CA VAL A 292 -6.54 15.42 5.08
C VAL A 292 -7.36 16.68 5.32
N GLY A 293 -7.35 17.17 6.54
CA GLY A 293 -8.06 18.41 6.90
C GLY A 293 -7.19 19.65 6.75
N LYS A 294 -5.87 19.47 6.94
CA LYS A 294 -4.93 20.59 6.92
C LYS A 294 -3.54 20.18 6.46
N ILE A 295 -2.90 21.02 5.67
CA ILE A 295 -1.49 20.94 5.30
C ILE A 295 -0.76 22.17 5.84
N VAL A 296 0.41 21.99 6.43
CA VAL A 296 1.22 23.06 7.00
C VAL A 296 2.54 23.16 6.24
N ASP A 297 2.81 24.32 5.64
CA ASP A 297 4.06 24.66 4.99
C ASP A 297 4.78 25.77 5.80
N HIS A 298 5.80 25.39 6.58
CA HIS A 298 6.60 26.34 7.38
C HIS A 298 5.74 27.35 8.18
N GLY A 299 4.70 26.83 8.85
CA GLY A 299 3.77 27.64 9.64
C GLY A 299 2.62 28.28 8.85
N LYS A 300 2.60 28.17 7.52
CA LYS A 300 1.46 28.57 6.70
C LYS A 300 0.49 27.39 6.59
N GLU A 301 -0.75 27.61 6.97
CA GLU A 301 -1.80 26.59 6.93
C GLU A 301 -2.60 26.64 5.64
N ILE A 302 -2.78 25.49 5.01
CA ILE A 302 -3.76 25.25 3.93
C ILE A 302 -4.84 24.36 4.54
N CYS A 303 -6.02 24.91 4.75
CA CYS A 303 -7.17 24.21 5.32
C CYS A 303 -8.18 23.87 4.22
N PHE A 304 -8.67 22.63 4.22
CA PHE A 304 -9.73 22.21 3.31
C PHE A 304 -11.11 22.49 3.93
N PRO A 305 -12.16 22.77 3.12
CA PRO A 305 -13.49 23.17 3.62
C PRO A 305 -14.14 22.18 4.60
N SER A 306 -13.93 20.87 4.44
CA SER A 306 -14.41 19.83 5.39
C SER A 306 -13.70 19.90 6.75
N GLY A 307 -12.54 20.57 6.81
CA GLY A 307 -11.77 20.79 8.04
C GLY A 307 -11.30 19.51 8.71
N MET A 308 -11.20 19.57 10.05
CA MET A 308 -10.71 18.47 10.88
C MET A 308 -11.84 17.60 11.46
N ASN A 309 -13.09 17.80 11.06
CA ASN A 309 -14.24 17.12 11.63
C ASN A 309 -14.65 15.87 10.85
N GLU A 310 -14.63 15.93 9.53
CA GLU A 310 -15.13 14.88 8.66
C GLU A 310 -14.37 14.78 7.33
N MET A 311 -14.53 13.65 6.66
CA MET A 311 -14.05 13.46 5.30
C MET A 311 -14.87 14.29 4.33
N GLY A 312 -14.24 14.89 3.32
CA GLY A 312 -14.92 15.61 2.28
C GLY A 312 -15.96 14.77 1.54
N PRO A 313 -17.07 15.36 1.07
CA PRO A 313 -18.23 14.61 0.57
C PRO A 313 -17.93 13.73 -0.64
N ILE A 314 -17.09 14.16 -1.57
CA ILE A 314 -16.69 13.36 -2.74
C ILE A 314 -15.70 12.27 -2.34
N THR A 315 -14.70 12.61 -1.54
CA THR A 315 -13.75 11.65 -0.97
C THR A 315 -14.46 10.55 -0.20
N LYS A 316 -15.52 10.90 0.56
CA LYS A 316 -16.36 9.93 1.29
C LYS A 316 -17.09 8.99 0.35
N LYS A 317 -17.72 9.51 -0.72
CA LYS A 317 -18.38 8.66 -1.73
C LYS A 317 -17.41 7.68 -2.38
N LEU A 318 -16.21 8.15 -2.74
CA LEU A 318 -15.14 7.30 -3.30
C LEU A 318 -14.71 6.20 -2.32
N TYR A 319 -14.53 6.55 -1.05
CA TYR A 319 -14.19 5.61 0.03
C TYR A 319 -15.28 4.55 0.21
N GLU A 320 -16.54 4.96 0.35
CA GLU A 320 -17.68 4.06 0.57
C GLU A 320 -17.92 3.14 -0.63
N THR A 321 -17.76 3.66 -1.85
CA THR A 321 -17.93 2.85 -3.07
C THR A 321 -16.82 1.81 -3.20
N LEU A 322 -15.55 2.20 -3.04
CA LEU A 322 -14.44 1.26 -3.17
C LEU A 322 -14.46 0.19 -2.05
N THR A 323 -14.72 0.58 -0.81
CA THR A 323 -14.88 -0.38 0.30
C THR A 323 -16.10 -1.27 0.11
N GLY A 324 -17.18 -0.73 -0.45
CA GLY A 324 -18.37 -1.51 -0.84
C GLY A 324 -18.04 -2.59 -1.87
N ILE A 325 -17.25 -2.28 -2.88
CA ILE A 325 -16.73 -3.23 -3.87
C ILE A 325 -15.86 -4.30 -3.19
N GLN A 326 -14.89 -3.88 -2.35
CA GLN A 326 -13.97 -4.81 -1.68
C GLN A 326 -14.69 -5.79 -0.74
N MET A 327 -15.81 -5.37 -0.14
CA MET A 327 -16.60 -6.16 0.80
C MET A 327 -17.81 -6.87 0.15
N GLY A 328 -17.93 -6.84 -1.18
CA GLY A 328 -19.01 -7.50 -1.92
C GLY A 328 -20.39 -6.85 -1.83
N ARG A 329 -20.52 -5.65 -1.22
CA ARG A 329 -21.79 -4.89 -1.14
C ARG A 329 -22.15 -4.18 -2.44
N ILE A 330 -21.16 -3.85 -3.22
CA ILE A 330 -21.30 -3.22 -4.55
C ILE A 330 -20.64 -4.17 -5.55
N GLN A 331 -21.32 -4.38 -6.67
CA GLN A 331 -20.80 -5.25 -7.73
C GLN A 331 -19.43 -4.75 -8.18
N ALA A 332 -18.45 -5.65 -8.15
CA ALA A 332 -17.10 -5.37 -8.61
C ALA A 332 -17.01 -5.45 -10.14
N PRO A 333 -16.13 -4.66 -10.78
CA PRO A 333 -15.75 -4.95 -12.16
C PRO A 333 -15.13 -6.35 -12.28
N GLU A 334 -15.26 -6.96 -13.45
CA GLU A 334 -14.68 -8.27 -13.73
C GLU A 334 -13.18 -8.30 -13.38
N GLY A 335 -12.73 -9.35 -12.72
CA GLY A 335 -11.33 -9.56 -12.33
C GLY A 335 -10.85 -8.76 -11.12
N TRP A 336 -11.66 -7.87 -10.54
CA TRP A 336 -11.21 -7.09 -9.37
C TRP A 336 -11.20 -7.87 -8.06
N LEU A 337 -12.12 -8.79 -7.90
CA LEU A 337 -12.15 -9.69 -6.74
C LEU A 337 -11.72 -11.09 -7.15
N LYS A 338 -10.70 -11.60 -6.49
CA LYS A 338 -10.29 -13.00 -6.57
C LYS A 338 -10.91 -13.75 -5.41
N VAL A 339 -11.87 -14.62 -5.70
CA VAL A 339 -12.49 -15.49 -4.70
C VAL A 339 -11.49 -16.57 -4.28
N ILE A 340 -11.33 -16.74 -2.98
CA ILE A 340 -10.45 -17.73 -2.34
C ILE A 340 -11.24 -18.93 -1.87
N GLU A 341 -12.37 -18.69 -1.21
CA GLU A 341 -13.27 -19.70 -0.63
C GLU A 341 -14.70 -19.18 -0.61
#